data_8398e495f8c8be000476e24c45d2113e
#
_entry.id   8398e495f8c8be000476e24c45d2113e
#
_cell.length_a   1.000
_cell.length_b   1.000
_cell.length_c   1.000
_cell.angle_alpha   90.00
_cell.angle_beta   90.00
_cell.angle_gamma   90.00
#
_symmetry.space_group_name_H-M   'P 1'
#
loop_
_entity.id
_entity.type
_entity.pdbx_description
1 polymer ?
#
loop_
_entity_poly.entity_id
_entity_poly.type
_entity_poly.pdbx_seq_one_letter_code
_entity_poly.pdbx_strand_id
1 'polypeptide(L)'
;MRSEHTWKEKDEEGQKREVRVTRENSLWRFQSKLAGEETWTYYKHPLMADLETFRDLLNRKYQRRRASWDDILLVERMIHENK
;
A
#
# COMPACT_ATOMS: atom_id res chain seq x y z
N MET A 1 11.28 7.95 12.20
CA MET A 1 9.90 7.49 12.40
C MET A 1 9.49 6.62 11.21
N ARG A 2 8.94 5.46 11.50
CA ARG A 2 8.54 4.52 10.44
C ARG A 2 7.13 4.85 9.96
N SER A 3 6.97 5.04 8.65
CA SER A 3 5.66 5.22 8.06
C SER A 3 5.07 3.87 7.69
N GLU A 4 3.93 3.56 8.26
CA GLU A 4 3.24 2.31 7.99
C GLU A 4 1.75 2.61 7.77
N HIS A 5 1.20 1.98 6.74
CA HIS A 5 -0.20 2.15 6.38
C HIS A 5 -0.81 0.77 6.15
N THR A 6 -2.02 0.57 6.63
CA THR A 6 -2.71 -0.71 6.47
C THR A 6 -4.13 -0.48 6.03
N TRP A 7 -4.66 -1.45 5.29
CA TRP A 7 -6.09 -1.49 5.01
C TRP A 7 -6.53 -2.93 4.86
N LYS A 8 -7.84 -3.13 4.93
CA LYS A 8 -8.46 -4.43 4.74
C LYS A 8 -9.46 -4.33 3.61
N GLU A 9 -9.53 -5.37 2.80
CA GLU A 9 -10.46 -5.44 1.69
C GLU A 9 -10.97 -6.86 1.53
N LYS A 10 -12.02 -7.03 0.75
CA LYS A 10 -12.52 -8.36 0.38
C LYS A 10 -12.19 -8.58 -1.08
N ASP A 11 -11.73 -9.79 -1.41
CA ASP A 11 -11.50 -10.15 -2.79
C ASP A 11 -12.83 -10.57 -3.45
N GLU A 12 -12.77 -10.99 -4.71
CA GLU A 12 -13.97 -11.37 -5.46
C GLU A 12 -14.69 -12.56 -4.85
N GLU A 13 -13.98 -13.40 -4.10
CA GLU A 13 -14.56 -14.57 -3.46
C GLU A 13 -15.06 -14.27 -2.05
N GLY A 14 -14.97 -13.00 -1.62
CA GLY A 14 -15.41 -12.60 -0.31
C GLY A 14 -14.40 -12.82 0.80
N GLN A 15 -13.20 -13.28 0.47
CA GLN A 15 -12.14 -13.46 1.46
C GLN A 15 -11.55 -12.12 1.87
N LYS A 16 -11.34 -11.95 3.16
CA LYS A 16 -10.69 -10.75 3.67
C LYS A 16 -9.20 -10.79 3.39
N ARG A 17 -8.69 -9.68 2.89
CA ARG A 17 -7.28 -9.51 2.60
C ARG A 17 -6.78 -8.28 3.33
N GLU A 18 -5.71 -8.43 4.07
CA GLU A 18 -5.08 -7.30 4.76
C GLU A 18 -3.82 -6.92 4.01
N VAL A 19 -3.67 -5.63 3.74
CA VAL A 19 -2.49 -5.10 3.05
C VAL A 19 -1.75 -4.16 3.99
N ARG A 20 -0.45 -4.31 4.06
CA ARG A 20 0.42 -3.44 4.84
C ARG A 20 1.48 -2.84 3.94
N VAL A 21 1.66 -1.53 4.03
CA VAL A 21 2.66 -0.82 3.24
C VAL A 21 3.58 -0.07 4.19
N THR A 22 4.87 -0.29 4.04
CA THR A 22 5.88 0.32 4.90
C THR A 22 6.86 1.08 4.03
N ARG A 23 7.25 2.28 4.45
CA ARG A 23 8.25 3.04 3.72
C ARG A 23 9.66 2.59 4.12
N GLU A 24 10.46 2.20 3.13
CA GLU A 24 11.87 1.85 3.32
C GLU A 24 12.69 2.66 2.34
N ASN A 25 13.53 3.54 2.88
CA ASN A 25 14.40 4.38 2.05
C ASN A 25 13.59 5.12 0.99
N SER A 26 13.77 4.79 -0.27
CA SER A 26 13.14 5.48 -1.38
C SER A 26 12.09 4.66 -2.09
N LEU A 27 11.44 3.72 -1.37
CA LEU A 27 10.31 3.00 -1.96
C LEU A 27 9.34 2.50 -0.90
N TRP A 28 8.14 2.16 -1.38
CA TRP A 28 7.10 1.58 -0.55
C TRP A 28 7.15 0.05 -0.67
N ARG A 29 7.20 -0.63 0.47
CA ARG A 29 7.18 -2.09 0.55
C ARG A 29 5.78 -2.57 0.82
N PHE A 30 5.27 -3.42 -0.06
CA PHE A 30 3.92 -3.97 0.06
C PHE A 30 3.97 -5.41 0.55
N GLN A 31 3.05 -5.75 1.44
CA GLN A 31 2.86 -7.12 1.87
C GLN A 31 1.37 -7.32 2.16
N SER A 32 0.92 -8.55 2.03
CA SER A 32 -0.49 -8.87 2.29
C SER A 32 -0.63 -10.26 2.87
N LYS A 33 -1.77 -10.50 3.50
CA LYS A 33 -2.15 -11.84 3.90
C LYS A 33 -3.67 -11.96 3.87
N LEU A 34 -4.12 -13.18 3.58
CA LEU A 34 -5.55 -13.50 3.63
C LEU A 34 -5.93 -13.88 5.06
N ALA A 35 -7.21 -13.73 5.37
CA ALA A 35 -7.72 -14.14 6.66
C ALA A 35 -7.42 -15.62 6.89
N GLY A 36 -6.91 -15.95 8.06
CA GLY A 36 -6.54 -17.32 8.39
C GLY A 36 -5.11 -17.70 8.07
N GLU A 37 -4.41 -16.89 7.27
CA GLU A 37 -2.99 -17.13 7.02
C GLU A 37 -2.16 -16.60 8.18
N GLU A 38 -1.06 -17.28 8.47
CA GLU A 38 -0.16 -16.86 9.55
C GLU A 38 1.02 -16.06 9.05
N THR A 39 1.32 -16.15 7.76
CA THR A 39 2.49 -15.49 7.18
C THR A 39 2.05 -14.45 6.16
N TRP A 40 2.88 -13.42 6.05
CA TRP A 40 2.66 -12.35 5.08
C TRP A 40 3.33 -12.69 3.76
N THR A 41 2.65 -12.37 2.64
CA THR A 41 3.24 -12.44 1.31
C THR A 41 3.89 -11.09 1.02
N TYR A 42 5.17 -11.12 0.67
CA TYR A 42 5.91 -9.91 0.33
C TYR A 42 5.96 -9.74 -1.18
N TYR A 43 5.71 -8.54 -1.65
CA TYR A 43 5.66 -8.25 -3.08
C TYR A 43 6.92 -7.54 -3.51
N LYS A 44 7.71 -8.21 -4.36
CA LYS A 44 8.85 -7.56 -5.00
C LYS A 44 8.35 -6.52 -5.99
N HIS A 45 7.27 -6.84 -6.68
CA HIS A 45 6.60 -5.93 -7.62
C HIS A 45 5.16 -5.77 -7.19
N PRO A 46 4.81 -4.64 -6.56
CA PRO A 46 3.44 -4.44 -6.09
C PRO A 46 2.42 -4.52 -7.22
N LEU A 47 1.23 -5.01 -6.88
CA LEU A 47 0.13 -5.06 -7.84
C LEU A 47 -0.33 -3.64 -8.13
N MET A 48 -0.66 -3.37 -9.40
CA MET A 48 -1.15 -2.04 -9.78
C MET A 48 -2.38 -1.64 -8.99
N ALA A 49 -3.30 -2.57 -8.76
CA ALA A 49 -4.50 -2.28 -7.97
C ALA A 49 -4.15 -1.84 -6.55
N ASP A 50 -3.13 -2.45 -5.94
CA ASP A 50 -2.68 -2.08 -4.60
C ASP A 50 -2.03 -0.70 -4.60
N LEU A 51 -1.24 -0.40 -5.62
CA LEU A 51 -0.62 0.92 -5.75
C LEU A 51 -1.67 2.02 -5.88
N GLU A 52 -2.70 1.78 -6.68
CA GLU A 52 -3.77 2.75 -6.87
C GLU A 52 -4.59 2.95 -5.59
N THR A 53 -4.90 1.86 -4.89
CA THR A 53 -5.61 1.94 -3.62
C THR A 53 -4.78 2.72 -2.60
N PHE A 54 -3.49 2.46 -2.54
CA PHE A 54 -2.59 3.14 -1.63
C PHE A 54 -2.48 4.63 -1.96
N ARG A 55 -2.39 4.97 -3.26
CA ARG A 55 -2.38 6.37 -3.67
C ARG A 55 -3.63 7.11 -3.16
N ASP A 56 -4.80 6.49 -3.33
CA ASP A 56 -6.04 7.11 -2.86
C ASP A 56 -6.05 7.27 -1.34
N LEU A 57 -5.52 6.28 -0.62
CA LEU A 57 -5.40 6.35 0.82
C LEU A 57 -4.49 7.49 1.25
N LEU A 58 -3.33 7.63 0.60
CA LEU A 58 -2.39 8.70 0.90
C LEU A 58 -2.97 10.07 0.60
N ASN A 59 -3.72 10.21 -0.50
CA ASN A 59 -4.37 11.47 -0.82
C ASN A 59 -5.34 11.90 0.26
N ARG A 60 -6.12 10.96 0.79
CA ARG A 60 -7.03 11.27 1.88
C ARG A 60 -6.28 11.64 3.16
N LYS A 61 -5.19 10.94 3.46
CA LYS A 61 -4.37 11.25 4.63
C LYS A 61 -3.65 12.58 4.48
N TYR A 62 -3.23 12.92 3.28
CA TYR A 62 -2.58 14.18 3.01
C TYR A 62 -3.52 15.35 3.30
N GLN A 63 -4.79 15.24 2.89
CA GLN A 63 -5.79 16.26 3.17
C GLN A 63 -6.00 16.45 4.66
N ARG A 64 -5.76 15.42 5.45
CA ARG A 64 -5.87 15.46 6.91
C ARG A 64 -4.52 15.71 7.59
N ARG A 65 -3.49 16.03 6.80
CA ARG A 65 -2.13 16.27 7.27
C ARG A 65 -1.49 15.07 7.97
N ARG A 66 -1.86 13.85 7.52
CA ARG A 66 -1.33 12.60 8.07
C ARG A 66 -0.40 11.88 7.10
N ALA A 67 -0.12 12.49 5.97
CA ALA A 67 0.85 11.99 5.00
C ALA A 67 1.52 13.20 4.38
N SER A 68 2.74 13.02 3.89
CA SER A 68 3.48 14.10 3.25
C SER A 68 3.27 14.07 1.75
N TRP A 69 3.52 15.21 1.11
CA TRP A 69 3.49 15.29 -0.34
C TRP A 69 4.55 14.35 -0.94
N ASP A 70 5.69 14.23 -0.28
CA ASP A 70 6.77 13.34 -0.71
C ASP A 70 6.31 11.87 -0.75
N ASP A 71 5.47 11.46 0.21
CA ASP A 71 4.90 10.11 0.22
C ASP A 71 4.06 9.86 -1.04
N ILE A 72 3.26 10.86 -1.43
CA ILE A 72 2.41 10.76 -2.61
C ILE A 72 3.25 10.72 -3.87
N LEU A 73 4.27 11.57 -3.97
CA LEU A 73 5.16 11.57 -5.14
C LEU A 73 5.83 10.22 -5.32
N LEU A 74 6.20 9.58 -4.23
CA LEU A 74 6.86 8.27 -4.31
C LEU A 74 5.92 7.20 -4.86
N VAL A 75 4.67 7.14 -4.38
CA VAL A 75 3.73 6.14 -4.89
C VAL A 75 3.36 6.45 -6.36
N GLU A 76 3.24 7.72 -6.71
CA GLU A 76 2.98 8.10 -8.10
C GLU A 76 4.10 7.64 -9.03
N ARG A 77 5.34 7.80 -8.59
CA ARG A 77 6.48 7.34 -9.37
C ARG A 77 6.44 5.82 -9.55
N MET A 78 6.11 5.09 -8.49
CA MET A 78 6.03 3.64 -8.56
C MET A 78 4.92 3.18 -9.51
N ILE A 79 3.78 3.87 -9.52
CA ILE A 79 2.70 3.59 -10.46
C ILE A 79 3.18 3.81 -11.89
N HIS A 80 3.85 4.92 -12.12
CA HIS A 80 4.34 5.26 -13.45
C HIS A 80 5.36 4.24 -13.96
N GLU A 81 6.27 3.81 -13.10
CA GLU A 81 7.30 2.84 -13.45
C GLU A 81 6.72 1.43 -13.66
N ASN A 82 5.56 1.15 -13.11
CA ASN A 82 4.93 -0.17 -13.18
C ASN A 82 4.01 -0.35 -14.40
N LYS A 83 3.85 0.67 -15.20
CA LYS A 83 3.02 0.61 -16.41
C LYS A 83 3.76 0.01 -17.60
#